data_150ffab842cceb4235c505382c1c4b78
#
_entry.id   150ffab842cceb4235c505382c1c4b78
#
_cell.length_a   1.000
_cell.length_b   1.000
_cell.length_c   1.000
_cell.angle_alpha   90.00
_cell.angle_beta   90.00
_cell.angle_gamma   90.00
#
_symmetry.space_group_name_H-M   'P 1'
#
loop_
_entity.id
_entity.type
_entity.pdbx_description
1 polymer ?
#
loop_
_entity_poly.entity_id
_entity_poly.type
_entity_poly.pdbx_seq_one_letter_code
_entity_poly.pdbx_strand_id
1 'polypeptide(L)'
;MKLIMYSVRDAEKPYVEAWTKKTGNDVKMVTEPLNADTVKLAEGYDGVSLQQTTKLGDKKLYEQLAAMGIKQLAARMVGVDIFDLDACKANGIIVTN
;
A
#
# COMPACT_ATOMS: atom_id res chain seq x y z
N MET A 1 -10.85 2.30 -9.89
CA MET A 1 -9.65 1.75 -9.25
C MET A 1 -9.94 1.41 -7.80
N LYS A 2 -9.47 0.27 -7.36
CA LYS A 2 -9.62 -0.16 -5.96
C LYS A 2 -8.29 -0.06 -5.24
N LEU A 3 -8.28 0.69 -4.15
CA LEU A 3 -7.08 0.94 -3.37
C LEU A 3 -7.25 0.46 -1.92
N ILE A 4 -6.18 -0.04 -1.33
CA ILE A 4 -6.13 -0.31 0.10
C ILE A 4 -5.11 0.61 0.75
N MET A 5 -5.48 1.24 1.86
CA MET A 5 -4.60 2.12 2.61
C MET A 5 -4.29 1.48 3.96
N TYR A 6 -3.02 1.21 4.18
CA TYR A 6 -2.52 0.67 5.46
C TYR A 6 -2.12 1.80 6.41
N SER A 7 -2.12 1.49 7.69
CA SER A 7 -1.71 2.43 8.76
C SER A 7 -2.48 3.75 8.72
N VAL A 8 -3.77 3.69 8.46
CA VAL A 8 -4.61 4.89 8.39
C VAL A 8 -4.87 5.40 9.81
N ARG A 9 -4.63 6.69 10.01
CA ARG A 9 -4.92 7.37 11.28
C ARG A 9 -6.30 8.01 11.21
N ASP A 10 -6.93 8.19 12.37
CA ASP A 10 -8.27 8.80 12.45
C ASP A 10 -8.31 10.18 11.78
N ALA A 11 -7.25 10.98 11.92
CA ALA A 11 -7.18 12.29 11.30
C ALA A 11 -7.20 12.25 9.76
N GLU A 12 -6.81 11.14 9.15
CA GLU A 12 -6.79 10.98 7.70
C GLU A 12 -8.15 10.59 7.10
N LYS A 13 -9.00 9.93 7.89
CA LYS A 13 -10.26 9.36 7.40
C LYS A 13 -11.17 10.35 6.67
N PRO A 14 -11.43 11.57 7.20
CA PRO A 14 -12.30 12.52 6.51
C PRO A 14 -11.76 12.93 5.14
N TYR A 15 -10.44 13.07 5.02
CA TYR A 15 -9.81 13.46 3.75
C TYR A 15 -9.89 12.34 2.72
N VAL A 16 -9.67 11.10 3.15
CA VAL A 16 -9.79 9.92 2.29
C VAL A 16 -11.22 9.75 1.80
N GLU A 17 -12.21 9.91 2.69
CA GLU A 17 -13.62 9.80 2.34
C GLU A 17 -14.02 10.87 1.33
N ALA A 18 -13.57 12.12 1.52
CA ALA A 18 -13.83 13.21 0.60
C ALA A 18 -13.22 12.94 -0.77
N TRP A 19 -11.99 12.43 -0.81
CA TRP A 19 -11.31 12.08 -2.06
C TRP A 19 -12.01 10.93 -2.79
N THR A 20 -12.46 9.93 -2.06
CA THR A 20 -13.21 8.79 -2.59
C THR A 20 -14.50 9.26 -3.28
N LYS A 21 -15.24 10.15 -2.63
CA LYS A 21 -16.45 10.72 -3.22
C LYS A 21 -16.17 11.54 -4.47
N LYS A 22 -15.09 12.32 -4.44
CA LYS A 22 -14.71 13.20 -5.55
C LYS A 22 -14.26 12.41 -6.77
N THR A 23 -13.51 11.34 -6.57
CA THR A 23 -12.88 10.59 -7.67
C THR A 23 -13.66 9.36 -8.10
N GLY A 24 -14.58 8.87 -7.26
CA GLY A 24 -15.31 7.64 -7.53
C GLY A 24 -14.48 6.37 -7.34
N ASN A 25 -13.27 6.47 -6.79
CA ASN A 25 -12.44 5.31 -6.49
C ASN A 25 -12.89 4.62 -5.21
N ASP A 26 -12.71 3.30 -5.14
CA ASP A 26 -12.92 2.53 -3.92
C ASP A 26 -11.65 2.54 -3.08
N VAL A 27 -11.77 2.89 -1.81
CA VAL A 27 -10.65 2.87 -0.88
C VAL A 27 -11.03 2.13 0.38
N LYS A 28 -10.28 1.07 0.71
CA LYS A 28 -10.38 0.39 1.99
C LYS A 28 -9.32 0.95 2.92
N MET A 29 -9.73 1.38 4.10
CA MET A 29 -8.81 1.90 5.13
C MET A 29 -8.63 0.85 6.22
N VAL A 30 -7.37 0.52 6.53
CA VAL A 30 -7.03 -0.37 7.65
C VAL A 30 -6.01 0.32 8.55
N THR A 31 -6.05 0.00 9.83
CA THR A 31 -5.15 0.61 10.82
C THR A 31 -3.82 -0.13 10.94
N GLU A 32 -3.76 -1.39 10.51
CA GLU A 32 -2.58 -2.21 10.57
C GLU A 32 -1.52 -1.76 9.55
N PRO A 33 -0.23 -1.96 9.84
CA PRO A 33 0.83 -1.74 8.85
C PRO A 33 0.83 -2.88 7.82
N LEU A 34 1.48 -2.65 6.69
CA LEU A 34 1.69 -3.69 5.69
C LEU A 34 2.86 -4.58 6.13
N ASN A 35 2.60 -5.86 6.28
CA ASN A 35 3.60 -6.87 6.63
C ASN A 35 3.14 -8.25 6.15
N ALA A 36 3.90 -9.30 6.50
CA ALA A 36 3.60 -10.65 6.07
C ALA A 36 2.23 -11.16 6.53
N ASP A 37 1.73 -10.66 7.67
CA ASP A 37 0.42 -11.08 8.20
C ASP A 37 -0.74 -10.34 7.54
N THR A 38 -0.52 -9.11 7.07
CA THR A 38 -1.59 -8.26 6.54
C THR A 38 -1.55 -8.10 5.02
N VAL A 39 -0.54 -8.63 4.35
CA VAL A 39 -0.40 -8.53 2.89
C VAL A 39 -1.61 -9.13 2.16
N LYS A 40 -2.20 -10.17 2.70
CA LYS A 40 -3.38 -10.83 2.11
C LYS A 40 -4.60 -9.91 2.00
N LEU A 41 -4.67 -8.86 2.81
CA LEU A 41 -5.76 -7.90 2.76
C LEU A 41 -5.77 -7.11 1.46
N ALA A 42 -4.64 -7.07 0.75
CA ALA A 42 -4.53 -6.37 -0.53
C ALA A 42 -5.09 -7.16 -1.72
N GLU A 43 -5.50 -8.40 -1.52
CA GLU A 43 -6.06 -9.22 -2.59
C GLU A 43 -7.33 -8.57 -3.16
N GLY A 44 -7.39 -8.43 -4.47
CA GLY A 44 -8.52 -7.80 -5.15
C GLY A 44 -8.38 -6.29 -5.32
N TYR A 45 -7.29 -5.69 -4.86
CA TYR A 45 -7.03 -4.26 -5.01
C TYR A 45 -5.99 -3.99 -6.08
N ASP A 46 -6.02 -2.78 -6.65
CA ASP A 46 -5.12 -2.38 -7.74
C ASP A 46 -3.85 -1.71 -7.24
N GLY A 47 -3.95 -1.02 -6.12
CA GLY A 47 -2.83 -0.29 -5.55
C GLY A 47 -2.87 -0.26 -4.04
N VAL A 48 -1.72 0.04 -3.44
CA VAL A 48 -1.53 0.10 -1.99
C VAL A 48 -0.97 1.47 -1.62
N SER A 49 -1.56 2.09 -0.61
CA SER A 49 -1.01 3.27 0.03
C SER A 49 -0.66 2.92 1.48
N LEU A 50 0.47 3.41 1.97
CA LEU A 50 0.92 3.08 3.32
C LEU A 50 1.77 4.19 3.93
N GLN A 51 1.87 4.17 5.25
CA GLN A 51 2.87 4.92 6.00
C GLN A 51 3.26 4.07 7.21
N GLN A 52 4.53 3.89 7.43
CA GLN A 52 5.03 3.11 8.54
C GLN A 52 6.54 3.29 8.67
N THR A 53 7.07 2.96 9.83
CA THR A 53 8.51 3.01 10.09
C THR A 53 9.16 1.63 10.02
N THR A 54 8.36 0.58 9.98
CA THR A 54 8.84 -0.81 9.90
C THR A 54 8.92 -1.27 8.46
N LYS A 55 9.87 -2.13 8.15
CA LYS A 55 9.99 -2.75 6.83
C LYS A 55 8.77 -3.64 6.56
N LEU A 56 8.40 -3.76 5.29
CA LEU A 56 7.24 -4.54 4.87
C LEU A 56 7.44 -6.03 5.13
N GLY A 57 8.62 -6.54 4.83
CA GLY A 57 8.94 -7.95 4.93
C GLY A 57 10.11 -8.32 4.05
N ASP A 58 10.25 -9.59 3.72
CA ASP A 58 11.28 -10.10 2.83
C ASP A 58 10.83 -10.05 1.36
N LYS A 59 11.66 -10.57 0.46
CA LYS A 59 11.38 -10.59 -0.98
C LYS A 59 10.07 -11.29 -1.32
N LYS A 60 9.69 -12.28 -0.52
CA LYS A 60 8.47 -13.06 -0.73
C LYS A 60 7.22 -12.19 -0.64
N LEU A 61 7.20 -11.19 0.24
CA LEU A 61 6.08 -10.26 0.35
C LEU A 61 5.87 -9.50 -0.97
N TYR A 62 6.94 -9.03 -1.60
CA TYR A 62 6.85 -8.31 -2.87
C TYR A 62 6.38 -9.23 -4.00
N GLU A 63 6.80 -10.49 -3.99
CA GLU A 63 6.30 -11.48 -4.94
C GLU A 63 4.81 -11.73 -4.75
N GLN A 64 4.34 -11.77 -3.51
CA GLN A 64 2.92 -11.93 -3.20
C GLN A 64 2.10 -10.73 -3.69
N LEU A 65 2.59 -9.50 -3.49
CA LEU A 65 1.93 -8.31 -3.99
C LEU A 65 1.80 -8.34 -5.51
N ALA A 66 2.88 -8.68 -6.20
CA ALA A 66 2.88 -8.78 -7.66
C ALA A 66 1.90 -9.87 -8.15
N ALA A 67 1.85 -11.01 -7.48
CA ALA A 67 0.94 -12.10 -7.82
C ALA A 67 -0.53 -11.72 -7.66
N MET A 68 -0.83 -10.78 -6.76
CA MET A 68 -2.17 -10.23 -6.57
C MET A 68 -2.51 -9.10 -7.55
N GLY A 69 -1.58 -8.72 -8.43
CA GLY A 69 -1.79 -7.65 -9.39
C GLY A 69 -1.49 -6.25 -8.88
N ILE A 70 -0.88 -6.12 -7.71
CA ILE A 70 -0.47 -4.81 -7.17
C ILE A 70 0.75 -4.33 -7.94
N LYS A 71 0.65 -3.14 -8.53
CA LYS A 71 1.72 -2.54 -9.34
C LYS A 71 2.31 -1.28 -8.75
N GLN A 72 1.71 -0.74 -7.68
CA GLN A 72 2.15 0.50 -7.08
C GLN A 72 2.04 0.47 -5.56
N LEU A 73 3.09 0.95 -4.91
CA LEU A 73 3.12 1.23 -3.49
C LEU A 73 3.29 2.75 -3.32
N ALA A 74 2.25 3.43 -2.87
CA ALA A 74 2.28 4.87 -2.65
C ALA A 74 2.54 5.15 -1.17
N ALA A 75 3.70 5.70 -0.88
CA ALA A 75 4.11 6.01 0.48
C ALA A 75 3.60 7.39 0.90
N ARG A 76 2.87 7.46 2.02
CA ARG A 76 2.40 8.71 2.61
C ARG A 76 3.42 9.21 3.65
N MET A 77 4.69 9.24 3.24
CA MET A 77 5.79 9.61 4.14
C MET A 77 6.97 10.12 3.33
N VAL A 78 7.90 10.80 4.02
CA VAL A 78 9.16 11.23 3.43
C VAL A 78 10.14 10.05 3.52
N GLY A 79 10.77 9.70 2.42
CA GLY A 79 11.73 8.61 2.38
C GLY A 79 11.12 7.26 2.04
N VAL A 80 11.97 6.36 1.59
CA VAL A 80 11.57 5.04 1.08
C VAL A 80 12.43 3.92 1.67
N ASP A 81 13.06 4.16 2.80
CA ASP A 81 14.03 3.24 3.41
C ASP A 81 13.41 1.91 3.85
N ILE A 82 12.10 1.88 4.08
CA ILE A 82 11.39 0.66 4.47
C ILE A 82 11.16 -0.30 3.30
N PHE A 83 11.36 0.17 2.06
CA PHE A 83 11.11 -0.64 0.87
C PHE A 83 12.40 -1.31 0.39
N ASP A 84 12.27 -2.57 -0.02
CA ASP A 84 13.30 -3.23 -0.81
C ASP A 84 13.08 -2.84 -2.27
N LEU A 85 13.77 -1.79 -2.72
CA LEU A 85 13.59 -1.24 -4.06
C LEU A 85 14.00 -2.22 -5.16
N ASP A 86 15.00 -3.05 -4.90
CA ASP A 86 15.41 -4.09 -5.85
C ASP A 86 14.32 -5.15 -6.03
N ALA A 87 13.68 -5.55 -4.93
CA ALA A 87 12.56 -6.48 -4.99
C ALA A 87 11.35 -5.86 -5.71
N CYS A 88 11.07 -4.59 -5.49
CA CYS A 88 10.02 -3.87 -6.20
C CYS A 88 10.28 -3.87 -7.70
N LYS A 89 11.49 -3.51 -8.10
CA LYS A 89 11.88 -3.48 -9.50
C LYS A 89 11.79 -4.87 -10.15
N ALA A 90 12.25 -5.90 -9.45
CA ALA A 90 12.22 -7.28 -9.94
C ALA A 90 10.77 -7.77 -10.14
N ASN A 91 9.82 -7.24 -9.41
CA ASN A 91 8.41 -7.65 -9.46
C ASN A 91 7.50 -6.66 -10.20
N GLY A 92 8.08 -5.67 -10.87
CA GLY A 92 7.31 -4.68 -11.62
C GLY A 92 6.47 -3.74 -10.75
N ILE A 93 6.89 -3.52 -9.51
CA ILE A 93 6.19 -2.64 -8.56
C ILE A 93 6.86 -1.27 -8.54
N ILE A 94 6.06 -0.23 -8.74
CA ILE A 94 6.51 1.17 -8.70
C ILE A 94 6.27 1.72 -7.29
N VAL A 95 7.28 2.36 -6.72
CA VAL A 95 7.17 3.04 -5.42
C VAL A 95 7.15 4.54 -5.66
N THR A 96 6.16 5.22 -5.07
CA THR A 96 6.01 6.68 -5.13
C THR A 96 5.86 7.24 -3.71
N ASN A 97 6.24 8.50 -3.53
CA ASN A 97 6.07 9.18 -2.25
C ASN A 97 5.67 10.64 -2.45
#